data_5444fb163d6d8364beb27300e1b6cb18
#
_entry.id   5444fb163d6d8364beb27300e1b6cb18
#
_cell.length_a   1.000
_cell.length_b   1.000
_cell.length_c   1.000
_cell.angle_alpha   90.00
_cell.angle_beta   90.00
_cell.angle_gamma   90.00
#
_symmetry.space_group_name_H-M   'P 1'
#
loop_
_entity.id
_entity.type
_entity.pdbx_description
1 polymer ?
#
loop_
_entity_poly.entity_id
_entity_poly.type
_entity_poly.pdbx_seq_one_letter_code
_entity_poly.pdbx_strand_id
1 'polypeptide(L)'
;MLQDLVIAFKKRVLPFVLLLFVAGCTQPVSQFKLIHKVTTLNEYQHAVVTIDGEGLEITTQDGYSKTIEILHEKISKTLEKTGRFQTINEDVDGASQLEVNVLITEFRYVSGVKRGLMAVGAGEAVLGGIIKLSEKTDGRSVGEMSFLEKSGDDKGAFSDYTGKQINKVARLVIALMTTK
;
A
#
# COMPACT_ATOMS: atom_id res chain seq x y z
N MET A 1 21.36 -26.49 51.40
CA MET A 1 19.89 -26.25 51.24
C MET A 1 19.57 -24.94 50.53
N LEU A 2 20.09 -23.78 50.94
CA LEU A 2 19.79 -22.49 50.26
C LEU A 2 20.45 -22.35 48.87
N GLN A 3 21.65 -22.87 48.67
CA GLN A 3 22.36 -22.84 47.39
C GLN A 3 21.71 -23.72 46.31
N ASP A 4 21.17 -24.86 46.69
CA ASP A 4 20.49 -25.77 45.75
C ASP A 4 19.17 -25.18 45.24
N LEU A 5 18.48 -24.39 46.05
CA LEU A 5 17.26 -23.70 45.70
C LEU A 5 17.50 -22.60 44.65
N VAL A 6 18.59 -21.85 44.80
CA VAL A 6 18.99 -20.77 43.86
C VAL A 6 19.38 -21.33 42.49
N ILE A 7 20.09 -22.47 42.46
CA ILE A 7 20.50 -23.15 41.24
C ILE A 7 19.29 -23.73 40.48
N ALA A 8 18.31 -24.30 41.20
CA ALA A 8 17.09 -24.84 40.61
C ALA A 8 16.20 -23.73 40.00
N PHE A 9 16.14 -22.57 40.68
CA PHE A 9 15.40 -21.42 40.19
C PHE A 9 16.02 -20.84 38.92
N LYS A 10 17.38 -20.69 38.89
CA LYS A 10 18.10 -20.22 37.69
C LYS A 10 17.93 -21.15 36.48
N LYS A 11 17.90 -22.48 36.67
CA LYS A 11 17.78 -23.45 35.57
C LYS A 11 16.36 -23.50 34.97
N ARG A 12 15.29 -23.18 35.75
CA ARG A 12 13.90 -23.26 35.26
C ARG A 12 13.36 -21.92 34.74
N VAL A 13 13.84 -20.79 35.28
CA VAL A 13 13.34 -19.46 34.89
C VAL A 13 14.08 -18.92 33.67
N LEU A 14 15.37 -19.23 33.51
CA LEU A 14 16.19 -18.73 32.40
C LEU A 14 15.65 -19.14 31.01
N PRO A 15 15.24 -20.39 30.73
CA PRO A 15 14.68 -20.76 29.43
C PRO A 15 13.29 -20.16 29.20
N PHE A 16 12.53 -19.86 30.26
CA PHE A 16 11.20 -19.26 30.12
C PHE A 16 11.27 -17.76 29.81
N VAL A 17 12.28 -17.07 30.35
CA VAL A 17 12.55 -15.65 30.02
C VAL A 17 13.09 -15.53 28.59
N LEU A 18 13.89 -16.48 28.12
CA LEU A 18 14.43 -16.46 26.76
C LEU A 18 13.33 -16.71 25.71
N LEU A 19 12.29 -17.49 26.02
CA LEU A 19 11.16 -17.74 25.15
C LEU A 19 10.22 -16.53 24.98
N LEU A 20 10.18 -15.61 25.94
CA LEU A 20 9.39 -14.38 25.88
C LEU A 20 9.97 -13.31 24.95
N PHE A 21 11.26 -13.40 24.58
CA PHE A 21 11.91 -12.46 23.65
C PHE A 21 11.76 -12.82 22.17
N VAL A 22 11.12 -13.94 21.83
CA VAL A 22 10.84 -14.34 20.45
C VAL A 22 9.44 -13.85 20.01
N ALA A 23 8.72 -13.07 20.82
CA ALA A 23 7.47 -12.42 20.45
C ALA A 23 7.73 -11.38 19.35
N GLY A 24 7.64 -11.84 18.16
CA GLY A 24 7.74 -11.36 16.85
C GLY A 24 7.61 -9.85 16.62
N CYS A 25 8.68 -9.20 16.23
CA CYS A 25 8.59 -8.01 15.40
C CYS A 25 7.88 -8.40 14.11
N THR A 26 6.64 -7.97 13.90
CA THR A 26 5.98 -8.13 12.61
C THR A 26 6.71 -7.27 11.59
N GLN A 27 7.30 -7.93 10.60
CA GLN A 27 8.00 -7.25 9.52
C GLN A 27 7.00 -6.51 8.64
N PRO A 28 7.37 -5.36 8.06
CA PRO A 28 6.52 -4.70 7.08
C PRO A 28 6.28 -5.67 5.91
N VAL A 29 5.02 -5.81 5.54
CA VAL A 29 4.62 -6.70 4.44
C VAL A 29 4.35 -5.87 3.20
N SER A 30 4.96 -6.27 2.10
CA SER A 30 4.70 -5.72 0.78
C SER A 30 4.43 -6.88 -0.15
N GLN A 31 3.21 -7.02 -0.61
CA GLN A 31 2.78 -8.09 -1.49
C GLN A 31 2.13 -7.49 -2.74
N PHE A 32 2.40 -8.08 -3.89
CA PHE A 32 1.72 -7.77 -5.13
C PHE A 32 1.54 -9.04 -5.94
N LYS A 33 0.45 -9.11 -6.69
CA LYS A 33 0.15 -10.23 -7.56
C LYS A 33 -0.35 -9.71 -8.89
N LEU A 34 0.36 -10.03 -9.98
CA LEU A 34 -0.10 -9.78 -11.33
C LEU A 34 -1.31 -10.69 -11.61
N ILE A 35 -2.45 -10.10 -11.94
CA ILE A 35 -3.69 -10.81 -12.24
C ILE A 35 -3.83 -10.92 -13.75
N HIS A 36 -3.65 -9.81 -14.46
CA HIS A 36 -3.71 -9.74 -15.90
C HIS A 36 -2.51 -8.96 -16.44
N LYS A 37 -1.76 -9.61 -17.35
CA LYS A 37 -0.57 -9.02 -17.97
C LYS A 37 -0.98 -7.95 -18.98
N VAL A 38 -0.25 -6.85 -18.98
CA VAL A 38 -0.46 -5.78 -19.94
C VAL A 38 -0.18 -6.28 -21.36
N THR A 39 -1.15 -6.08 -22.26
CA THR A 39 -1.05 -6.55 -23.65
C THR A 39 -0.57 -5.47 -24.60
N THR A 40 -1.13 -4.25 -24.51
CA THR A 40 -0.81 -3.18 -25.43
C THR A 40 -0.99 -1.82 -24.75
N LEU A 41 0.06 -0.98 -24.74
CA LEU A 41 -0.02 0.39 -24.24
C LEU A 41 0.33 1.46 -25.29
N ASN A 42 0.86 1.04 -26.44
CA ASN A 42 1.40 1.97 -27.43
C ASN A 42 0.32 2.80 -28.15
N GLU A 43 -0.92 2.36 -28.07
CA GLU A 43 -2.08 3.05 -28.67
C GLU A 43 -2.60 4.21 -27.81
N TYR A 44 -2.23 4.26 -26.52
CA TYR A 44 -2.73 5.29 -25.60
C TYR A 44 -1.75 6.46 -25.51
N GLN A 45 -2.22 7.63 -25.89
CA GLN A 45 -1.47 8.89 -25.77
C GLN A 45 -1.94 9.72 -24.58
N HIS A 46 -3.08 9.39 -24.01
CA HIS A 46 -3.71 10.09 -22.90
C HIS A 46 -4.00 9.11 -21.76
N ALA A 47 -3.92 9.59 -20.51
CA ALA A 47 -4.26 8.79 -19.35
C ALA A 47 -5.13 9.56 -18.37
N VAL A 48 -6.03 8.85 -17.71
CA VAL A 48 -6.85 9.37 -16.60
C VAL A 48 -6.61 8.49 -15.39
N VAL A 49 -6.39 9.10 -14.22
CA VAL A 49 -6.21 8.42 -12.95
C VAL A 49 -7.49 8.54 -12.14
N THR A 50 -8.04 7.41 -11.70
CA THR A 50 -9.18 7.35 -10.80
C THR A 50 -8.81 6.54 -9.58
N ILE A 51 -9.30 6.92 -8.40
CA ILE A 51 -9.06 6.18 -7.16
C ILE A 51 -10.37 6.09 -6.40
N ASP A 52 -10.79 4.86 -6.15
CA ASP A 52 -12.04 4.55 -5.49
C ASP A 52 -11.80 3.71 -4.23
N GLY A 53 -12.76 3.70 -3.31
CA GLY A 53 -12.75 2.83 -2.13
C GLY A 53 -13.92 1.87 -2.16
N GLU A 54 -13.67 0.63 -1.79
CA GLU A 54 -14.70 -0.41 -1.72
C GLU A 54 -15.56 -0.26 -0.46
N GLY A 55 -16.73 0.36 -0.63
CA GLY A 55 -17.73 0.48 0.42
C GLY A 55 -17.47 1.58 1.47
N LEU A 56 -18.49 1.83 2.28
CA LEU A 56 -18.49 2.90 3.28
C LEU A 56 -17.50 2.65 4.42
N GLU A 57 -17.25 1.40 4.78
CA GLU A 57 -16.31 1.04 5.85
C GLU A 57 -14.88 1.53 5.58
N ILE A 58 -14.50 1.64 4.31
CA ILE A 58 -13.20 2.13 3.88
C ILE A 58 -13.23 3.64 3.73
N THR A 59 -14.19 4.15 2.98
CA THR A 59 -14.23 5.56 2.56
C THR A 59 -14.51 6.55 3.71
N THR A 60 -15.10 6.08 4.82
CA THR A 60 -15.38 6.90 6.01
C THR A 60 -14.28 6.88 7.06
N GLN A 61 -13.21 6.11 6.86
CA GLN A 61 -12.11 6.05 7.82
C GLN A 61 -11.34 7.36 7.89
N ASP A 62 -10.88 7.70 9.10
CA ASP A 62 -9.99 8.83 9.32
C ASP A 62 -8.77 8.75 8.39
N GLY A 63 -8.45 9.87 7.76
CA GLY A 63 -7.29 10.00 6.87
C GLY A 63 -7.48 9.38 5.47
N TYR A 64 -8.62 8.73 5.17
CA TYR A 64 -8.87 8.17 3.85
C TYR A 64 -8.81 9.24 2.76
N SER A 65 -9.66 10.26 2.82
CA SER A 65 -9.74 11.31 1.79
C SER A 65 -8.38 11.97 1.53
N LYS A 66 -7.62 12.26 2.59
CA LYS A 66 -6.28 12.83 2.47
C LYS A 66 -5.28 11.87 1.81
N THR A 67 -5.38 10.58 2.13
CA THR A 67 -4.52 9.54 1.52
C THR A 67 -4.81 9.40 0.03
N ILE A 68 -6.08 9.41 -0.37
CA ILE A 68 -6.50 9.31 -1.77
C ILE A 68 -6.02 10.52 -2.58
N GLU A 69 -6.17 11.74 -2.04
CA GLU A 69 -5.66 12.96 -2.68
C GLU A 69 -4.16 12.87 -2.97
N ILE A 70 -3.37 12.48 -1.96
CA ILE A 70 -1.91 12.36 -2.10
C ILE A 70 -1.54 11.22 -3.06
N LEU A 71 -2.28 10.10 -3.01
CA LEU A 71 -2.03 8.96 -3.90
C LEU A 71 -2.31 9.33 -5.37
N HIS A 72 -3.44 10.01 -5.62
CA HIS A 72 -3.80 10.51 -6.94
C HIS A 72 -2.70 11.44 -7.51
N GLU A 73 -2.32 12.46 -6.73
CA GLU A 73 -1.25 13.38 -7.11
C GLU A 73 0.07 12.64 -7.39
N LYS A 74 0.40 11.65 -6.56
CA LYS A 74 1.64 10.90 -6.70
C LYS A 74 1.66 10.02 -7.93
N ILE A 75 0.56 9.33 -8.24
CA ILE A 75 0.43 8.52 -9.45
C ILE A 75 0.53 9.42 -10.67
N SER A 76 -0.25 10.52 -10.73
CA SER A 76 -0.24 11.47 -11.83
C SER A 76 1.17 12.00 -12.11
N LYS A 77 1.85 12.52 -11.09
CA LYS A 77 3.24 12.98 -11.21
C LYS A 77 4.23 11.90 -11.63
N THR A 78 3.96 10.65 -11.25
CA THR A 78 4.82 9.52 -11.63
C THR A 78 4.62 9.16 -13.10
N LEU A 79 3.37 9.20 -13.59
CA LEU A 79 3.03 9.00 -15.00
C LEU A 79 3.62 10.13 -15.88
N GLU A 80 3.48 11.39 -15.47
CA GLU A 80 4.09 12.54 -16.16
C GLU A 80 5.59 12.36 -16.38
N LYS A 81 6.30 11.92 -15.36
CA LYS A 81 7.76 11.67 -15.42
C LYS A 81 8.16 10.57 -16.39
N THR A 82 7.26 9.70 -16.80
CA THR A 82 7.56 8.69 -17.83
C THR A 82 7.69 9.30 -19.22
N GLY A 83 7.12 10.48 -19.46
CA GLY A 83 7.03 11.12 -20.77
C GLY A 83 6.24 10.31 -21.81
N ARG A 84 5.48 9.31 -21.35
CA ARG A 84 4.74 8.40 -22.24
C ARG A 84 3.44 9.01 -22.76
N PHE A 85 2.74 9.74 -21.89
CA PHE A 85 1.44 10.32 -22.19
C PHE A 85 1.57 11.79 -22.54
N GLN A 86 0.79 12.25 -23.51
CA GLN A 86 0.71 13.67 -23.89
C GLN A 86 -0.05 14.47 -22.84
N THR A 87 -1.15 13.88 -22.31
CA THR A 87 -1.91 14.49 -21.22
C THR A 87 -2.25 13.45 -20.16
N ILE A 88 -2.39 13.94 -18.92
CA ILE A 88 -2.82 13.15 -17.77
C ILE A 88 -3.93 13.90 -17.06
N ASN A 89 -5.04 13.21 -16.76
CA ASN A 89 -6.25 13.74 -16.12
C ASN A 89 -6.97 14.83 -16.93
N GLU A 90 -6.73 14.89 -18.23
CA GLU A 90 -7.50 15.72 -19.15
C GLU A 90 -8.50 14.82 -19.89
N ASP A 91 -9.73 15.30 -20.05
CA ASP A 91 -10.74 14.63 -20.87
C ASP A 91 -10.53 15.05 -22.32
N VAL A 92 -10.19 14.09 -23.17
CA VAL A 92 -9.90 14.32 -24.59
C VAL A 92 -10.91 13.55 -25.41
N ASP A 93 -11.83 14.29 -26.04
CA ASP A 93 -12.89 13.70 -26.87
C ASP A 93 -12.32 12.92 -28.05
N GLY A 94 -12.87 11.73 -28.28
CA GLY A 94 -12.58 10.89 -29.44
C GLY A 94 -11.18 10.27 -29.50
N ALA A 95 -10.37 10.44 -28.46
CA ALA A 95 -9.04 9.81 -28.36
C ALA A 95 -9.11 8.55 -27.47
N SER A 96 -8.30 7.55 -27.81
CA SER A 96 -8.07 6.41 -26.94
C SER A 96 -7.34 6.84 -25.64
N GLN A 97 -8.05 6.75 -24.53
CA GLN A 97 -7.54 7.08 -23.20
C GLN A 97 -7.34 5.83 -22.34
N LEU A 98 -6.19 5.73 -21.70
CA LEU A 98 -5.95 4.70 -20.68
C LEU A 98 -6.51 5.18 -19.35
N GLU A 99 -7.47 4.46 -18.81
CA GLU A 99 -7.88 4.63 -17.41
C GLU A 99 -6.96 3.83 -16.50
N VAL A 100 -6.38 4.52 -15.52
CA VAL A 100 -5.59 3.95 -14.43
C VAL A 100 -6.45 4.02 -13.17
N ASN A 101 -7.22 2.97 -12.92
CA ASN A 101 -8.08 2.89 -11.75
C ASN A 101 -7.38 2.16 -10.60
N VAL A 102 -7.42 2.74 -9.40
CA VAL A 102 -6.93 2.13 -8.16
C VAL A 102 -8.10 1.96 -7.22
N LEU A 103 -8.60 0.74 -7.10
CA LEU A 103 -9.65 0.39 -6.15
C LEU A 103 -9.01 -0.01 -4.81
N ILE A 104 -9.25 0.77 -3.76
CA ILE A 104 -8.80 0.47 -2.40
C ILE A 104 -9.80 -0.48 -1.74
N THR A 105 -9.34 -1.69 -1.40
CA THR A 105 -10.13 -2.75 -0.76
C THR A 105 -9.79 -2.96 0.70
N GLU A 106 -8.59 -2.54 1.13
CA GLU A 106 -8.16 -2.56 2.52
C GLU A 106 -7.51 -1.22 2.86
N PHE A 107 -8.02 -0.57 3.90
CA PHE A 107 -7.45 0.68 4.39
C PHE A 107 -7.45 0.72 5.92
N ARG A 108 -6.34 1.09 6.51
CA ARG A 108 -6.22 1.42 7.93
C ARG A 108 -5.18 2.51 8.11
N TYR A 109 -5.63 3.66 8.52
CA TYR A 109 -4.76 4.78 8.87
C TYR A 109 -4.37 4.72 10.33
N VAL A 110 -3.09 4.89 10.62
CA VAL A 110 -2.58 5.04 11.99
C VAL A 110 -1.82 6.35 12.09
N SER A 111 -2.41 7.34 12.77
CA SER A 111 -1.78 8.65 12.94
C SER A 111 -0.48 8.56 13.74
N GLY A 112 0.49 9.45 13.44
CA GLY A 112 1.75 9.54 14.19
C GLY A 112 1.55 9.80 15.68
N VAL A 113 0.48 10.55 16.05
CA VAL A 113 0.10 10.82 17.44
C VAL A 113 -0.36 9.54 18.16
N LYS A 114 -1.21 8.72 17.52
CA LYS A 114 -1.61 7.41 18.08
C LYS A 114 -0.40 6.51 18.31
N ARG A 115 0.53 6.47 17.36
CA ARG A 115 1.78 5.69 17.50
C ARG A 115 2.66 6.22 18.63
N GLY A 116 2.79 7.56 18.78
CA GLY A 116 3.56 8.19 19.83
C GLY A 116 3.03 7.93 21.25
N LEU A 117 1.72 7.90 21.42
CA LEU A 117 1.07 7.70 22.72
C LEU A 117 0.96 6.22 23.12
N MET A 118 0.83 5.30 22.16
CA MET A 118 0.56 3.89 22.44
C MET A 118 1.78 2.97 22.30
N ALA A 119 2.93 3.50 21.86
CA ALA A 119 4.23 2.84 21.63
C ALA A 119 4.19 1.37 21.14
N VAL A 120 3.38 0.52 21.77
CA VAL A 120 3.10 -0.87 21.39
C VAL A 120 1.58 -1.05 21.37
N GLY A 121 1.02 -1.48 20.22
CA GLY A 121 -0.43 -1.73 20.09
C GLY A 121 -1.22 -0.67 19.31
N ALA A 122 -0.56 0.31 18.69
CA ALA A 122 -1.23 1.26 17.79
C ALA A 122 -1.82 0.60 16.52
N GLY A 123 -1.45 -0.65 16.28
CA GLY A 123 -1.85 -1.43 15.11
C GLY A 123 -1.03 -1.11 13.86
N GLU A 124 -1.18 -1.94 12.85
CA GLU A 124 -0.53 -1.76 11.54
C GLU A 124 -1.32 -0.77 10.69
N ALA A 125 -0.63 0.13 9.98
CA ALA A 125 -1.24 0.84 8.85
C ALA A 125 -1.31 -0.10 7.65
N VAL A 126 -2.45 -0.11 6.98
CA VAL A 126 -2.72 -0.99 5.83
C VAL A 126 -3.19 -0.16 4.65
N LEU A 127 -2.66 -0.46 3.47
CA LEU A 127 -3.13 0.07 2.19
C LEU A 127 -3.11 -1.08 1.19
N GLY A 128 -4.29 -1.60 0.85
CA GLY A 128 -4.44 -2.72 -0.07
C GLY A 128 -5.49 -2.44 -1.14
N GLY A 129 -5.37 -3.08 -2.29
CA GLY A 129 -6.31 -2.87 -3.37
C GLY A 129 -5.91 -3.52 -4.68
N ILE A 130 -6.56 -3.02 -5.74
CA ILE A 130 -6.36 -3.49 -7.12
C ILE A 130 -6.04 -2.28 -8.00
N ILE A 131 -4.96 -2.38 -8.76
CA ILE A 131 -4.64 -1.47 -9.86
C ILE A 131 -5.17 -2.10 -11.14
N LYS A 132 -6.08 -1.42 -11.82
CA LYS A 132 -6.65 -1.85 -13.09
C LYS A 132 -6.32 -0.83 -14.17
N LEU A 133 -5.83 -1.30 -15.28
CA LEU A 133 -5.64 -0.53 -16.49
C LEU A 133 -6.74 -0.95 -17.48
N SER A 134 -7.49 0.01 -17.99
CA SER A 134 -8.57 -0.24 -18.95
C SER A 134 -8.63 0.86 -20.01
N GLU A 135 -9.18 0.52 -21.17
CA GLU A 135 -9.60 1.51 -22.14
C GLU A 135 -10.79 2.29 -21.56
N LYS A 136 -10.71 3.62 -21.50
CA LYS A 136 -11.75 4.46 -20.89
C LYS A 136 -13.09 4.34 -21.61
N THR A 137 -13.06 4.19 -22.93
CA THR A 137 -14.29 4.26 -23.76
C THR A 137 -15.17 3.02 -23.65
N ASP A 138 -14.56 1.83 -23.62
CA ASP A 138 -15.28 0.55 -23.65
C ASP A 138 -15.04 -0.32 -22.40
N GLY A 139 -14.18 0.13 -21.50
CA GLY A 139 -13.83 -0.59 -20.28
C GLY A 139 -12.98 -1.85 -20.51
N ARG A 140 -12.45 -2.05 -21.72
CA ARG A 140 -11.62 -3.21 -22.08
C ARG A 140 -10.39 -3.27 -21.17
N SER A 141 -10.24 -4.39 -20.48
CA SER A 141 -9.09 -4.59 -19.57
C SER A 141 -7.78 -4.65 -20.35
N VAL A 142 -6.82 -3.86 -19.93
CA VAL A 142 -5.46 -3.77 -20.48
C VAL A 142 -4.45 -4.45 -19.57
N GLY A 143 -4.65 -4.36 -18.25
CA GLY A 143 -3.80 -5.00 -17.26
C GLY A 143 -4.36 -4.87 -15.86
N GLU A 144 -3.98 -5.78 -14.96
CA GLU A 144 -4.49 -5.78 -13.58
C GLU A 144 -3.48 -6.35 -12.60
N MET A 145 -3.37 -5.73 -11.43
CA MET A 145 -2.48 -6.14 -10.34
C MET A 145 -3.12 -5.86 -8.99
N SER A 146 -3.13 -6.84 -8.09
CA SER A 146 -3.45 -6.61 -6.68
C SER A 146 -2.22 -6.25 -5.88
N PHE A 147 -2.40 -5.46 -4.82
CA PHE A 147 -1.34 -5.07 -3.90
C PHE A 147 -1.83 -5.04 -2.46
N LEU A 148 -0.89 -5.24 -1.53
CA LEU A 148 -1.11 -5.12 -0.09
C LEU A 148 0.17 -4.63 0.57
N GLU A 149 0.09 -3.45 1.18
CA GLU A 149 1.17 -2.81 1.92
C GLU A 149 0.78 -2.69 3.39
N LYS A 150 1.54 -3.35 4.28
CA LYS A 150 1.36 -3.28 5.73
C LYS A 150 2.61 -2.67 6.37
N SER A 151 2.43 -1.78 7.34
CA SER A 151 3.53 -1.37 8.21
C SER A 151 3.77 -2.45 9.26
N GLY A 152 5.04 -2.74 9.60
CA GLY A 152 5.31 -3.53 10.80
C GLY A 152 5.00 -2.75 12.08
N ASP A 153 4.78 -3.46 13.18
CA ASP A 153 4.51 -2.86 14.50
C ASP A 153 5.73 -2.15 15.12
N ASP A 154 6.93 -2.48 14.64
CA ASP A 154 8.22 -2.14 15.23
C ASP A 154 8.77 -0.76 14.85
N LYS A 155 8.08 -0.03 13.99
CA LYS A 155 8.63 1.21 13.45
C LYS A 155 8.07 2.43 14.17
N GLY A 156 9.04 3.06 14.86
CA GLY A 156 8.92 4.19 15.77
C GLY A 156 7.77 5.17 15.53
N ALA A 157 7.38 5.80 16.62
CA ALA A 157 6.24 6.68 16.78
C ALA A 157 6.02 7.77 15.72
N PHE A 158 7.05 8.08 14.92
CA PHE A 158 7.07 9.21 13.98
C PHE A 158 7.33 8.80 12.51
N SER A 159 7.24 7.52 12.17
CA SER A 159 7.51 7.10 10.79
C SER A 159 6.33 7.42 9.87
N ASP A 160 6.57 8.18 8.80
CA ASP A 160 5.63 8.39 7.69
C ASP A 160 5.48 7.10 6.87
N TYR A 161 4.71 6.16 7.41
CA TYR A 161 4.45 4.90 6.74
C TYR A 161 3.49 5.05 5.58
N THR A 162 2.46 5.86 5.73
CA THR A 162 1.46 6.10 4.68
C THR A 162 2.13 6.70 3.45
N GLY A 163 3.03 7.67 3.62
CA GLY A 163 3.79 8.22 2.51
C GLY A 163 4.67 7.18 1.78
N LYS A 164 5.27 6.25 2.53
CA LYS A 164 6.04 5.13 1.92
C LYS A 164 5.15 4.16 1.15
N GLN A 165 3.98 3.81 1.70
CA GLN A 165 3.00 2.96 1.04
C GLN A 165 2.49 3.60 -0.25
N ILE A 166 2.10 4.88 -0.22
CA ILE A 166 1.68 5.66 -1.39
C ILE A 166 2.77 5.64 -2.47
N ASN A 167 4.03 5.90 -2.11
CA ASN A 167 5.15 5.86 -3.06
C ASN A 167 5.32 4.48 -3.71
N LYS A 168 5.11 3.39 -2.95
CA LYS A 168 5.17 2.03 -3.48
C LYS A 168 4.03 1.77 -4.46
N VAL A 169 2.78 2.11 -4.11
CA VAL A 169 1.63 1.94 -5.00
C VAL A 169 1.82 2.70 -6.31
N ALA A 170 2.28 3.96 -6.27
CA ALA A 170 2.59 4.71 -7.47
C ALA A 170 3.66 4.03 -8.35
N ARG A 171 4.67 3.39 -7.74
CA ARG A 171 5.66 2.59 -8.49
C ARG A 171 5.08 1.31 -9.06
N LEU A 172 4.12 0.66 -8.37
CA LEU A 172 3.46 -0.55 -8.87
C LEU A 172 2.63 -0.25 -10.13
N VAL A 173 2.01 0.93 -10.23
CA VAL A 173 1.36 1.38 -11.49
C VAL A 173 2.35 1.35 -12.65
N ILE A 174 3.54 1.92 -12.47
CA ILE A 174 4.57 1.91 -13.52
C ILE A 174 5.10 0.49 -13.78
N ALA A 175 5.30 -0.29 -12.71
CA ALA A 175 5.74 -1.68 -12.85
C ALA A 175 4.74 -2.50 -13.67
N LEU A 176 3.42 -2.36 -13.42
CA LEU A 176 2.37 -3.02 -14.20
C LEU A 176 2.47 -2.64 -15.69
N MET A 177 2.67 -1.35 -16.01
CA MET A 177 2.79 -0.86 -17.38
C MET A 177 4.05 -1.35 -18.11
N THR A 178 5.09 -1.73 -17.38
CA THR A 178 6.39 -2.15 -17.95
C THR A 178 6.60 -3.66 -17.95
N THR A 179 5.69 -4.41 -17.33
CA THR A 179 5.76 -5.89 -17.29
C THR A 179 5.47 -6.46 -18.67
N LYS A 180 6.50 -7.08 -19.29
CA LYS A 180 6.45 -7.75 -20.60
C LYS A 180 6.10 -9.23 -20.47
#